data_fbcf0c80311e857eb42ecd263da344ca
#
_entry.id   fbcf0c80311e857eb42ecd263da344ca
#
_cell.length_a   1.000
_cell.length_b   1.000
_cell.length_c   1.000
_cell.angle_alpha   90.00
_cell.angle_beta   90.00
_cell.angle_gamma   90.00
#
_symmetry.space_group_name_H-M   'P 1'
#
loop_
_entity.id
_entity.type
_entity.pdbx_description
1 polymer ?
#
loop_
_entity_poly.entity_id
_entity_poly.type
_entity_poly.pdbx_seq_one_letter_code
_entity_poly.pdbx_strand_id
1 'polypeptide(L)'
;ILEVITAYFIDQKGWSRFKATFLFGGVITLVGIFCSLSLGNLNVTAFLNITFFDFLDELSSKYMLPIGGALTALFILNKWSVNTFLDEILTGIQEKHLNRGLLINVLKVLLVISSLIVGLIILNELSDLLLGSSIQKMVGL
;
A
#
# COMPACT_ATOMS: atom_id res chain seq x y z
N ILE A 1 -9.05 -0.44 8.63
CA ILE A 1 -7.66 -0.99 8.54
C ILE A 1 -7.41 -1.94 9.71
N LEU A 2 -7.69 -1.56 10.96
CA LEU A 2 -7.50 -2.43 12.14
C LEU A 2 -8.24 -3.78 12.00
N GLU A 3 -9.43 -3.78 11.42
CA GLU A 3 -10.25 -4.98 11.26
C GLU A 3 -9.61 -6.00 10.30
N VAL A 4 -8.95 -5.57 9.25
CA VAL A 4 -8.25 -6.47 8.31
C VAL A 4 -7.14 -7.23 9.02
N ILE A 5 -6.34 -6.52 9.83
CA ILE A 5 -5.26 -7.14 10.60
C ILE A 5 -5.83 -8.09 11.66
N THR A 6 -6.85 -7.66 12.39
CA THR A 6 -7.48 -8.50 13.43
C THR A 6 -8.14 -9.73 12.83
N ALA A 7 -8.84 -9.63 11.70
CA ALA A 7 -9.44 -10.76 11.01
C ALA A 7 -8.39 -11.80 10.61
N TYR A 8 -7.28 -11.37 10.03
CA TYR A 8 -6.19 -12.27 9.68
C TYR A 8 -5.67 -13.08 10.88
N PHE A 9 -5.47 -12.45 12.04
CA PHE A 9 -4.99 -13.14 13.23
C PHE A 9 -6.04 -14.04 13.88
N ILE A 10 -7.31 -13.70 13.77
CA ILE A 10 -8.42 -14.56 14.21
C ILE A 10 -8.48 -15.81 13.33
N ASP A 11 -8.49 -15.63 12.00
CA ASP A 11 -8.70 -16.74 11.05
C ASP A 11 -7.48 -17.65 10.92
N GLN A 12 -6.26 -17.09 10.86
CA GLN A 12 -5.04 -17.86 10.63
C GLN A 12 -4.35 -18.33 11.92
N LYS A 13 -4.48 -17.58 13.01
CA LYS A 13 -3.78 -17.88 14.28
C LYS A 13 -4.72 -18.34 15.40
N GLY A 14 -6.03 -18.34 15.17
CA GLY A 14 -7.03 -18.73 16.15
C GLY A 14 -7.09 -17.81 17.40
N TRP A 15 -6.69 -16.54 17.24
CA TRP A 15 -6.73 -15.60 18.34
C TRP A 15 -8.15 -15.17 18.65
N SER A 16 -8.45 -14.90 19.93
CA SER A 16 -9.73 -14.29 20.27
C SER A 16 -9.79 -12.86 19.74
N ARG A 17 -10.96 -12.42 19.26
CA ARG A 17 -11.20 -11.08 18.72
C ARG A 17 -10.74 -10.00 19.72
N PHE A 18 -11.02 -10.18 20.99
CA PHE A 18 -10.61 -9.24 22.04
C PHE A 18 -9.08 -9.09 22.14
N LYS A 19 -8.32 -10.19 22.12
CA LYS A 19 -6.84 -10.15 22.15
C LYS A 19 -6.26 -9.45 20.93
N ALA A 20 -6.74 -9.80 19.75
CA ALA A 20 -6.26 -9.20 18.50
C ALA A 20 -6.54 -7.70 18.49
N THR A 21 -7.78 -7.28 18.76
CA THR A 21 -8.17 -5.86 18.75
C THR A 21 -7.42 -5.06 19.82
N PHE A 22 -7.28 -5.59 21.03
CA PHE A 22 -6.60 -4.91 22.13
C PHE A 22 -5.10 -4.72 21.83
N LEU A 23 -4.44 -5.76 21.32
CA LEU A 23 -3.03 -5.71 21.00
C LEU A 23 -2.75 -4.70 19.85
N PHE A 24 -3.42 -4.87 18.72
CA PHE A 24 -3.18 -4.01 17.56
C PHE A 24 -3.69 -2.59 17.77
N GLY A 25 -4.83 -2.43 18.44
CA GLY A 25 -5.33 -1.13 18.84
C GLY A 25 -4.38 -0.42 19.80
N GLY A 26 -3.82 -1.14 20.77
CA GLY A 26 -2.81 -0.62 21.69
C GLY A 26 -1.54 -0.16 20.97
N VAL A 27 -1.00 -0.98 20.05
CA VAL A 27 0.18 -0.62 19.25
C VAL A 27 -0.08 0.62 18.41
N ILE A 28 -1.21 0.69 17.71
CA ILE A 28 -1.58 1.85 16.89
C ILE A 28 -1.72 3.11 17.76
N THR A 29 -2.33 2.99 18.94
CA THR A 29 -2.49 4.11 19.87
C THR A 29 -1.14 4.59 20.38
N LEU A 30 -0.21 3.70 20.75
CA LEU A 30 1.13 4.07 21.17
C LEU A 30 1.89 4.80 20.06
N VAL A 31 1.90 4.27 18.84
CA VAL A 31 2.51 4.94 17.68
C VAL A 31 1.88 6.32 17.45
N GLY A 32 0.55 6.43 17.55
CA GLY A 32 -0.17 7.71 17.43
C GLY A 32 0.24 8.73 18.50
N ILE A 33 0.45 8.29 19.74
CA ILE A 33 0.95 9.16 20.82
C ILE A 33 2.35 9.67 20.48
N PHE A 34 3.28 8.81 20.03
CA PHE A 34 4.62 9.22 19.62
C PHE A 34 4.59 10.19 18.43
N CYS A 35 3.71 9.96 17.43
CA CYS A 35 3.52 10.91 16.33
C CYS A 35 3.03 12.27 16.84
N SER A 36 2.05 12.29 17.74
CA SER A 36 1.52 13.52 18.31
C SER A 36 2.58 14.29 19.12
N LEU A 37 3.36 13.60 19.93
CA LEU A 37 4.45 14.19 20.70
C LEU A 37 5.59 14.71 19.81
N SER A 38 5.83 14.06 18.70
CA SER A 38 6.85 14.46 17.71
C SER A 38 6.52 15.79 17.02
N LEU A 39 5.23 16.06 16.79
CA LEU A 39 4.76 17.35 16.24
C LEU A 39 4.66 18.46 17.27
N GLY A 40 4.73 18.12 18.56
CA GLY A 40 4.64 19.06 19.68
C GLY A 40 6.01 19.58 20.14
N ASN A 41 6.01 20.18 21.34
CA ASN A 41 7.19 20.82 21.94
C ASN A 41 8.37 19.88 22.25
N LEU A 42 8.20 18.58 22.20
CA LEU A 42 9.23 17.61 22.57
C LEU A 42 10.25 17.31 21.48
N ASN A 43 10.02 17.80 20.24
CA ASN A 43 10.93 17.63 19.09
C ASN A 43 11.60 16.23 19.07
N VAL A 44 10.78 15.18 19.18
CA VAL A 44 11.29 13.81 19.10
C VAL A 44 11.75 13.59 17.65
N THR A 45 13.01 13.90 17.42
CA THR A 45 13.65 13.66 16.13
C THR A 45 13.93 12.17 16.00
N ALA A 46 13.37 11.55 14.98
CA ALA A 46 13.81 10.25 14.51
C ALA A 46 15.16 10.39 13.79
N PHE A 47 15.72 9.28 13.40
CA PHE A 47 16.97 9.22 12.63
C PHE A 47 17.07 10.38 11.61
N LEU A 48 18.20 11.08 11.52
CA LEU A 48 18.52 12.10 10.50
C LEU A 48 17.86 13.49 10.67
N ASN A 49 17.53 13.94 11.88
CA ASN A 49 16.90 15.25 12.13
C ASN A 49 15.50 15.45 11.51
N ILE A 50 14.83 14.35 11.16
CA ILE A 50 13.45 14.34 10.68
C ILE A 50 12.54 14.04 11.87
N THR A 51 11.35 14.64 11.93
CA THR A 51 10.37 14.32 12.99
C THR A 51 9.91 12.88 12.84
N PHE A 52 9.55 12.22 13.94
CA PHE A 52 9.07 10.84 13.90
C PHE A 52 7.80 10.70 13.04
N PHE A 53 6.96 11.71 13.03
CA PHE A 53 5.78 11.78 12.17
C PHE A 53 6.18 11.82 10.70
N ASP A 54 7.08 12.74 10.31
CA ASP A 54 7.51 12.87 8.91
C ASP A 54 8.19 11.60 8.41
N PHE A 55 8.97 10.93 9.26
CA PHE A 55 9.58 9.64 8.93
C PHE A 55 8.54 8.56 8.62
N LEU A 56 7.50 8.43 9.45
CA LEU A 56 6.44 7.44 9.22
C LEU A 56 5.58 7.81 8.00
N ASP A 57 5.30 9.10 7.81
CA ASP A 57 4.54 9.57 6.65
C ASP A 57 5.31 9.30 5.36
N GLU A 58 6.59 9.64 5.32
CA GLU A 58 7.46 9.39 4.17
C GLU A 58 7.61 7.88 3.88
N LEU A 59 7.85 7.07 4.91
CA LEU A 59 7.93 5.62 4.78
C LEU A 59 6.62 5.02 4.24
N SER A 60 5.48 5.46 4.75
CA SER A 60 4.17 4.96 4.35
C SER A 60 3.79 5.40 2.94
N SER A 61 3.91 6.69 2.62
CA SER A 61 3.44 7.26 1.36
C SER A 61 4.39 7.00 0.19
N LYS A 62 5.70 7.13 0.40
CA LYS A 62 6.70 6.95 -0.67
C LYS A 62 7.06 5.50 -0.94
N TYR A 63 7.08 4.63 0.07
CA TYR A 63 7.55 3.25 -0.08
C TYR A 63 6.44 2.22 0.09
N MET A 64 5.75 2.19 1.24
CA MET A 64 4.82 1.11 1.53
C MET A 64 3.60 1.10 0.61
N LEU A 65 3.02 2.26 0.33
CA LEU A 65 1.81 2.38 -0.50
C LEU A 65 2.09 2.01 -1.97
N PRO A 66 3.13 2.52 -2.64
CA PRO A 66 3.47 2.09 -4.00
C PRO A 66 3.84 0.61 -4.08
N ILE A 67 4.67 0.10 -3.15
CA ILE A 67 5.04 -1.32 -3.11
C ILE A 67 3.80 -2.20 -2.94
N GLY A 68 2.91 -1.86 -2.02
CA GLY A 68 1.66 -2.59 -1.81
C GLY A 68 0.77 -2.61 -3.06
N GLY A 69 0.63 -1.49 -3.73
CA GLY A 69 -0.11 -1.37 -5.00
C GLY A 69 0.51 -2.22 -6.12
N ALA A 70 1.84 -2.18 -6.29
CA ALA A 70 2.54 -2.98 -7.27
C ALA A 70 2.40 -4.49 -7.00
N LEU A 71 2.58 -4.91 -5.76
CA LEU A 71 2.43 -6.32 -5.37
C LEU A 71 1.02 -6.83 -5.60
N THR A 72 0.01 -6.01 -5.30
CA THR A 72 -1.40 -6.36 -5.56
C THR A 72 -1.67 -6.50 -7.05
N ALA A 73 -1.19 -5.57 -7.89
CA ALA A 73 -1.36 -5.66 -9.33
C ALA A 73 -0.65 -6.90 -9.91
N LEU A 74 0.57 -7.18 -9.48
CA LEU A 74 1.32 -8.37 -9.88
C LEU A 74 0.65 -9.67 -9.41
N PHE A 75 0.08 -9.69 -8.23
CA PHE A 75 -0.67 -10.83 -7.72
C PHE A 75 -1.91 -11.13 -8.58
N ILE A 76 -2.68 -10.10 -8.95
CA ILE A 76 -3.85 -10.27 -9.82
C ILE A 76 -3.40 -10.78 -11.21
N LEU A 77 -2.33 -10.22 -11.79
CA LEU A 77 -1.86 -10.60 -13.11
C LEU A 77 -1.31 -12.04 -13.16
N ASN A 78 -0.58 -12.48 -12.11
CA ASN A 78 0.18 -13.73 -12.16
C ASN A 78 -0.48 -14.90 -11.41
N LYS A 79 -1.19 -14.63 -10.32
CA LYS A 79 -1.72 -15.68 -9.44
C LYS A 79 -3.24 -15.77 -9.43
N TRP A 80 -3.94 -14.66 -9.30
CA TRP A 80 -5.39 -14.70 -9.15
C TRP A 80 -6.14 -14.82 -10.48
N SER A 81 -5.55 -14.37 -11.56
CA SER A 81 -6.15 -14.24 -12.90
C SER A 81 -7.14 -13.04 -12.99
N VAL A 82 -6.99 -12.31 -14.08
CA VAL A 82 -7.85 -11.14 -14.36
C VAL A 82 -9.31 -11.54 -14.54
N ASN A 83 -9.57 -12.78 -15.00
CA ASN A 83 -10.93 -13.30 -15.18
C ASN A 83 -11.64 -13.47 -13.82
N THR A 84 -10.97 -14.13 -12.86
CA THR A 84 -11.52 -14.32 -11.51
C THR A 84 -11.68 -12.99 -10.78
N PHE A 85 -10.75 -12.06 -10.95
CA PHE A 85 -10.85 -10.71 -10.41
C PHE A 85 -12.05 -9.94 -10.99
N LEU A 86 -12.31 -10.08 -12.31
CA LEU A 86 -13.47 -9.48 -12.94
C LEU A 86 -14.78 -10.10 -12.42
N ASP A 87 -14.82 -11.43 -12.25
CA ASP A 87 -15.99 -12.13 -11.72
C ASP A 87 -16.35 -11.62 -10.32
N GLU A 88 -15.34 -11.39 -9.47
CA GLU A 88 -15.56 -10.83 -8.14
C GLU A 88 -16.11 -9.40 -8.18
N ILE A 89 -15.57 -8.54 -9.05
CA ILE A 89 -16.05 -7.16 -9.24
C ILE A 89 -17.49 -7.15 -9.74
N LEU A 90 -17.85 -8.07 -10.63
CA LEU A 90 -19.19 -8.14 -11.21
C LEU A 90 -20.19 -8.87 -10.31
N THR A 91 -19.76 -9.43 -9.20
CA THR A 91 -20.64 -10.08 -8.24
C THR A 91 -21.73 -9.11 -7.74
N GLY A 92 -22.99 -9.45 -8.03
CA GLY A 92 -24.13 -8.60 -7.68
C GLY A 92 -24.56 -7.59 -8.75
N ILE A 93 -23.86 -7.50 -9.88
CA ILE A 93 -24.25 -6.64 -11.02
C ILE A 93 -24.98 -7.46 -12.06
N GLN A 94 -26.13 -6.96 -12.56
CA GLN A 94 -26.83 -7.60 -13.68
C GLN A 94 -26.04 -7.37 -14.99
N GLU A 95 -25.41 -8.44 -15.51
CA GLU A 95 -24.49 -8.41 -16.66
C GLU A 95 -25.15 -8.13 -18.04
N LYS A 96 -26.38 -7.66 -18.11
CA LYS A 96 -27.22 -7.70 -19.32
C LYS A 96 -26.65 -7.02 -20.58
N HIS A 97 -25.56 -6.22 -20.48
CA HIS A 97 -24.98 -5.50 -21.63
C HIS A 97 -23.44 -5.33 -21.56
N LEU A 98 -22.72 -6.04 -20.69
CA LEU A 98 -21.29 -5.87 -20.53
C LEU A 98 -20.49 -6.84 -21.42
N ASN A 99 -19.69 -6.30 -22.33
CA ASN A 99 -18.78 -7.11 -23.12
C ASN A 99 -17.59 -7.56 -22.26
N ARG A 100 -17.67 -8.78 -21.70
CA ARG A 100 -16.65 -9.34 -20.79
C ARG A 100 -15.26 -9.34 -21.39
N GLY A 101 -15.12 -9.64 -22.68
CA GLY A 101 -13.83 -9.67 -23.36
C GLY A 101 -13.16 -8.29 -23.39
N LEU A 102 -13.93 -7.26 -23.66
CA LEU A 102 -13.45 -5.88 -23.63
C LEU A 102 -13.03 -5.48 -22.21
N LEU A 103 -13.82 -5.79 -21.21
CA LEU A 103 -13.50 -5.49 -19.80
C LEU A 103 -12.23 -6.18 -19.34
N ILE A 104 -12.02 -7.45 -19.67
CA ILE A 104 -10.82 -8.19 -19.33
C ILE A 104 -9.59 -7.54 -19.97
N ASN A 105 -9.68 -7.16 -21.25
CA ASN A 105 -8.56 -6.52 -21.94
C ASN A 105 -8.24 -5.15 -21.35
N VAL A 106 -9.25 -4.34 -21.08
CA VAL A 106 -9.08 -3.04 -20.42
C VAL A 106 -8.45 -3.20 -19.04
N LEU A 107 -8.95 -4.12 -18.21
CA LEU A 107 -8.37 -4.40 -16.89
C LEU A 107 -6.91 -4.86 -16.98
N LYS A 108 -6.59 -5.76 -17.89
CA LYS A 108 -5.19 -6.19 -18.13
C LYS A 108 -4.29 -5.01 -18.46
N VAL A 109 -4.71 -4.18 -19.41
CA VAL A 109 -3.92 -3.01 -19.82
C VAL A 109 -3.75 -2.04 -18.65
N LEU A 110 -4.81 -1.75 -17.91
CA LEU A 110 -4.75 -0.87 -16.73
C LEU A 110 -3.84 -1.43 -15.64
N LEU A 111 -3.91 -2.73 -15.33
CA LEU A 111 -3.06 -3.36 -14.33
C LEU A 111 -1.57 -3.36 -14.75
N VAL A 112 -1.28 -3.60 -16.03
CA VAL A 112 0.09 -3.55 -16.54
C VAL A 112 0.62 -2.12 -16.49
N ILE A 113 -0.14 -1.14 -16.98
CA ILE A 113 0.26 0.27 -16.98
C ILE A 113 0.47 0.76 -15.54
N SER A 114 -0.46 0.47 -14.63
CA SER A 114 -0.34 0.86 -13.22
C SER A 114 0.90 0.25 -12.57
N SER A 115 1.16 -1.04 -12.82
CA SER A 115 2.35 -1.72 -12.31
C SER A 115 3.66 -1.11 -12.83
N LEU A 116 3.69 -0.71 -14.12
CA LEU A 116 4.86 -0.05 -14.72
C LEU A 116 5.08 1.35 -14.12
N ILE A 117 4.02 2.15 -14.00
CA ILE A 117 4.11 3.49 -13.42
C ILE A 117 4.61 3.41 -11.98
N VAL A 118 4.02 2.51 -11.19
CA VAL A 118 4.44 2.33 -9.78
C VAL A 118 5.88 1.81 -9.70
N GLY A 119 6.27 0.90 -10.61
CA GLY A 119 7.65 0.44 -10.72
C GLY A 119 8.63 1.58 -10.98
N LEU A 120 8.30 2.51 -11.88
CA LEU A 120 9.10 3.72 -12.15
C LEU A 120 9.20 4.65 -10.94
N ILE A 121 8.10 4.83 -10.20
CA ILE A 121 8.09 5.63 -8.97
C ILE A 121 9.04 5.02 -7.94
N ILE A 122 8.94 3.71 -7.70
CA ILE A 122 9.81 3.00 -6.75
C ILE A 122 11.28 3.10 -7.17
N LEU A 123 11.58 2.95 -8.46
CA LEU A 123 12.94 3.09 -8.98
C LEU A 123 13.47 4.52 -8.80
N ASN A 124 12.65 5.53 -9.01
CA ASN A 124 13.02 6.92 -8.79
C ASN A 124 13.35 7.19 -7.32
N GLU A 125 12.49 6.75 -6.39
CA GLU A 125 12.71 6.91 -4.95
C GLU A 125 13.95 6.13 -4.48
N LEU A 126 14.16 4.92 -5.02
CA LEU A 126 15.33 4.12 -4.68
C LEU A 126 16.63 4.76 -5.23
N SER A 127 16.59 5.36 -6.42
CA SER A 127 17.74 6.06 -6.98
C SER A 127 18.09 7.32 -6.17
N ASP A 128 17.11 8.02 -5.66
CA ASP A 128 17.30 9.19 -4.79
C ASP A 128 17.95 8.77 -3.46
N LEU A 129 17.55 7.64 -2.91
CA LEU A 129 18.10 7.09 -1.68
C LEU A 129 19.57 6.61 -1.83
N LEU A 130 19.88 5.97 -2.96
CA LEU A 130 21.20 5.32 -3.18
C LEU A 130 22.24 6.27 -3.81
N LEU A 131 21.82 7.15 -4.70
CA LEU A 131 22.71 7.99 -5.50
C LEU A 131 22.64 9.47 -5.11
N GLY A 132 21.72 9.86 -4.21
CA GLY A 132 21.50 11.26 -3.84
C GLY A 132 21.00 12.13 -4.99
N SER A 133 20.54 11.50 -6.09
CA SER A 133 20.01 12.18 -7.26
C SER A 133 18.85 11.38 -7.85
N SER A 134 17.67 11.98 -7.90
CA SER A 134 16.50 11.36 -8.54
C SER A 134 16.73 11.22 -10.04
N ILE A 135 16.15 10.18 -10.65
CA ILE A 135 16.14 10.01 -12.11
C ILE A 135 15.56 11.25 -12.79
N GLN A 136 14.63 11.93 -12.14
CA GLN A 136 14.02 13.17 -12.60
C GLN A 136 15.05 14.30 -12.77
N LYS A 137 16.03 14.43 -11.88
CA LYS A 137 17.15 15.39 -12.02
C LYS A 137 18.15 14.98 -13.11
N MET A 138 18.32 13.68 -13.35
CA MET A 138 19.21 13.18 -14.41
C MET A 138 18.62 13.37 -15.82
N VAL A 139 17.30 13.32 -15.94
CA VAL A 139 16.59 13.48 -17.23
C VAL A 139 16.29 14.96 -17.54
N GLY A 140 16.53 15.89 -16.58
CA GLY A 140 16.35 17.33 -16.79
C GLY A 140 14.89 17.79 -16.80
N LEU A 141 14.01 17.06 -16.13
CA LEU A 141 12.59 17.38 -15.93
C LEU A 141 12.37 18.03 -14.56
#